data_712d24a113aab25c5ff22f9a8470892f
#
_entry.id   712d24a113aab25c5ff22f9a8470892f
#
_cell.length_a   1.000
_cell.length_b   1.000
_cell.length_c   1.000
_cell.angle_alpha   90.00
_cell.angle_beta   90.00
_cell.angle_gamma   90.00
#
_symmetry.space_group_name_H-M   'P 1'
#
loop_
_entity.id
_entity.type
_entity.pdbx_description
1 polymer ?
#
loop_
_entity_poly.entity_id
_entity_poly.type
_entity_poly.pdbx_seq_one_letter_code
_entity_poly.pdbx_strand_id
1 'polypeptide(L)'
;MPTELEDYLFDLRGYLVLEKAVSTDHVRQLNTDLDPYVSMKLGEWRQNVHRLKEHEIHNIIEISESFEQLIDLPSWLDHINRYVGSDGLFIDEAFVNVRGKGGETRLHSGAHKRRVRTQFRFHNNEFRCGQIVXLLALTDISLGDGGTMVIPGSHKSSLIHPAFNDESSRNGSAEGIEGAIEVHMEAGDALLFVDCIAHGSAKRRNDGDRRVAIYRYGPHWGHSRYGYEPSASLLKRLTXERRKIIQPLAPRRNSAHSXYQFN
;
A
#
# COMPACT_ATOMS: atom_id res chain seq x y z
N MET A 1 5.95 -14.64 -12.04
CA MET A 1 7.18 -13.89 -11.66
C MET A 1 7.29 -12.65 -12.54
N PRO A 2 7.82 -11.54 -12.01
CA PRO A 2 8.07 -10.35 -12.84
C PRO A 2 9.00 -10.66 -14.00
N THR A 3 8.79 -9.97 -15.09
CA THR A 3 9.68 -10.04 -16.25
C THR A 3 10.95 -9.20 -16.01
N GLU A 4 11.98 -9.43 -16.80
CA GLU A 4 13.20 -8.60 -16.74
C GLU A 4 12.90 -7.13 -17.00
N LEU A 5 11.95 -6.85 -17.88
CA LEU A 5 11.53 -5.46 -18.15
C LEU A 5 10.83 -4.84 -16.94
N GLU A 6 9.96 -5.59 -16.28
CA GLU A 6 9.31 -5.09 -15.05
C GLU A 6 10.33 -4.81 -13.95
N ASP A 7 11.30 -5.72 -13.74
CA ASP A 7 12.39 -5.47 -12.79
C ASP A 7 13.17 -4.19 -13.13
N TYR A 8 13.51 -4.03 -14.43
CA TYR A 8 14.21 -2.83 -14.89
C TYR A 8 13.39 -1.56 -14.65
N LEU A 9 12.09 -1.60 -15.00
CA LEU A 9 11.21 -0.44 -14.84
C LEU A 9 10.96 -0.13 -13.35
N PHE A 10 10.81 -1.16 -12.52
CA PHE A 10 10.66 -0.96 -11.08
C PHE A 10 11.93 -0.33 -10.49
N ASP A 11 13.11 -0.83 -10.88
CA ASP A 11 14.36 -0.21 -10.43
C ASP A 11 14.47 1.24 -10.89
N LEU A 12 14.13 1.52 -12.15
CA LEU A 12 14.27 2.86 -12.72
C LEU A 12 13.26 3.85 -12.13
N ARG A 13 12.00 3.45 -12.03
CA ARG A 13 10.87 4.36 -11.70
C ARG A 13 10.44 4.29 -10.25
N GLY A 14 10.57 3.12 -9.60
CA GLY A 14 10.08 2.87 -8.25
C GLY A 14 8.64 2.39 -8.20
N TYR A 15 8.00 2.17 -9.35
CA TYR A 15 6.62 1.72 -9.43
C TYR A 15 6.32 0.96 -10.72
N LEU A 16 5.23 0.18 -10.70
CA LEU A 16 4.65 -0.52 -11.86
C LEU A 16 3.13 -0.39 -11.81
N VAL A 17 2.50 -0.39 -12.97
CA VAL A 17 1.06 -0.58 -13.10
C VAL A 17 0.83 -1.99 -13.64
N LEU A 18 0.07 -2.78 -12.91
CA LEU A 18 -0.32 -4.15 -13.30
C LEU A 18 -1.76 -4.06 -13.83
N GLU A 19 -1.89 -4.05 -15.15
CA GLU A 19 -3.19 -3.92 -15.79
C GLU A 19 -4.03 -5.18 -15.57
N LYS A 20 -5.32 -5.00 -15.33
CA LYS A 20 -6.30 -6.09 -15.13
C LYS A 20 -5.83 -7.10 -14.09
N ALA A 21 -5.20 -6.59 -13.02
CA ALA A 21 -4.70 -7.43 -11.93
C ALA A 21 -5.83 -8.18 -11.21
N VAL A 22 -7.03 -7.61 -11.22
CA VAL A 22 -8.23 -8.20 -10.59
C VAL A 22 -9.36 -8.20 -11.62
N SER A 23 -10.09 -9.31 -11.72
CA SER A 23 -11.19 -9.42 -12.69
C SER A 23 -12.34 -8.47 -12.36
N THR A 24 -13.09 -8.08 -13.38
CA THR A 24 -14.26 -7.20 -13.23
C THR A 24 -15.29 -7.77 -12.23
N ASP A 25 -15.50 -9.08 -12.25
CA ASP A 25 -16.44 -9.71 -11.33
C ASP A 25 -15.97 -9.61 -9.88
N HIS A 26 -14.66 -9.82 -9.65
CA HIS A 26 -14.09 -9.68 -8.30
C HIS A 26 -14.16 -8.21 -7.84
N VAL A 27 -13.84 -7.25 -8.72
CA VAL A 27 -13.98 -5.82 -8.39
C VAL A 27 -15.42 -5.47 -8.02
N ARG A 28 -16.40 -6.03 -8.76
CA ARG A 28 -17.82 -5.81 -8.46
C ARG A 28 -18.16 -6.35 -7.07
N GLN A 29 -17.66 -7.55 -6.74
CA GLN A 29 -17.89 -8.15 -5.42
C GLN A 29 -17.26 -7.31 -4.31
N LEU A 30 -16.01 -6.85 -4.51
CA LEU A 30 -15.31 -5.98 -3.54
C LEU A 30 -16.12 -4.71 -3.26
N ASN A 31 -16.65 -4.07 -4.30
CA ASN A 31 -17.48 -2.87 -4.13
C ASN A 31 -18.78 -3.19 -3.38
N THR A 32 -19.44 -4.30 -3.72
CA THR A 32 -20.67 -4.73 -3.04
C THR A 32 -20.40 -4.95 -1.54
N ASP A 33 -19.31 -5.65 -1.22
CA ASP A 33 -18.94 -5.95 0.16
C ASP A 33 -18.54 -4.67 0.93
N LEU A 34 -17.97 -3.70 0.24
CA LEU A 34 -17.52 -2.43 0.83
C LEU A 34 -18.68 -1.46 1.10
N ASP A 35 -19.73 -1.47 0.25
CA ASP A 35 -20.80 -0.46 0.29
C ASP A 35 -21.37 -0.22 1.71
N PRO A 36 -21.65 -1.26 2.52
CA PRO A 36 -22.19 -1.02 3.87
C PRO A 36 -21.26 -0.18 4.77
N TYR A 37 -19.95 -0.18 4.49
CA TYR A 37 -18.97 0.51 5.32
C TYR A 37 -18.71 1.95 4.87
N VAL A 38 -19.09 2.31 3.65
CA VAL A 38 -18.83 3.66 3.11
C VAL A 38 -19.52 4.73 3.94
N SER A 39 -20.69 4.43 4.52
CA SER A 39 -21.47 5.38 5.33
C SER A 39 -20.99 5.50 6.79
N MET A 40 -19.98 4.76 7.20
CA MET A 40 -19.46 4.83 8.58
C MET A 40 -19.00 6.25 8.93
N LYS A 41 -19.20 6.63 10.17
CA LYS A 41 -18.72 7.93 10.69
C LYS A 41 -17.26 7.82 11.15
N LEU A 42 -16.58 8.94 11.16
CA LEU A 42 -15.20 9.01 11.68
C LEU A 42 -15.16 8.44 13.11
N GLY A 43 -14.23 7.53 13.33
CA GLY A 43 -14.07 6.84 14.61
C GLY A 43 -14.99 5.65 14.82
N GLU A 44 -15.94 5.40 13.91
CA GLU A 44 -16.87 4.28 14.04
C GLU A 44 -16.17 2.94 13.81
N TRP A 45 -16.58 1.95 14.59
CA TRP A 45 -16.23 0.55 14.42
C TRP A 45 -17.46 -0.25 14.06
N ARG A 46 -17.34 -1.11 13.04
CA ARG A 46 -18.33 -2.15 12.74
C ARG A 46 -17.58 -3.47 12.75
N GLN A 47 -17.86 -4.30 13.77
CA GLN A 47 -17.04 -5.49 14.03
C GLN A 47 -15.56 -5.08 14.15
N ASN A 48 -14.69 -5.58 13.28
CA ASN A 48 -13.27 -5.29 13.31
C ASN A 48 -12.83 -4.23 12.29
N VAL A 49 -13.79 -3.67 11.53
CA VAL A 49 -13.54 -2.64 10.52
C VAL A 49 -13.68 -1.26 11.15
N HIS A 50 -12.76 -0.35 10.86
CA HIS A 50 -12.66 0.93 11.55
C HIS A 50 -12.54 2.10 10.56
N ARG A 51 -13.38 3.12 10.72
CA ARG A 51 -13.22 4.38 9.97
C ARG A 51 -12.22 5.27 10.71
N LEU A 52 -10.94 5.08 10.42
CA LEU A 52 -9.86 5.73 11.16
C LEU A 52 -9.72 7.21 10.80
N LYS A 53 -9.87 7.52 9.51
CA LYS A 53 -9.79 8.90 9.01
C LYS A 53 -10.99 9.18 8.10
N GLU A 54 -11.17 10.44 7.77
CA GLU A 54 -12.31 10.87 6.96
C GLU A 54 -12.48 10.04 5.69
N HIS A 55 -11.37 9.67 5.05
CA HIS A 55 -11.40 8.95 3.78
C HIS A 55 -10.90 7.52 3.87
N GLU A 56 -10.59 7.01 5.09
CA GLU A 56 -9.93 5.71 5.25
C GLU A 56 -10.73 4.75 6.11
N ILE A 57 -11.09 3.62 5.51
CA ILE A 57 -11.74 2.48 6.19
C ILE A 57 -10.66 1.41 6.35
N HIS A 58 -10.26 1.14 7.59
CA HIS A 58 -9.16 0.24 7.93
C HIS A 58 -9.62 -1.17 8.27
N ASN A 59 -8.69 -2.11 8.25
CA ASN A 59 -8.89 -3.53 8.53
C ASN A 59 -9.81 -4.19 7.50
N ILE A 60 -9.69 -3.79 6.24
CA ILE A 60 -10.61 -4.23 5.18
C ILE A 60 -10.57 -5.75 4.93
N ILE A 61 -9.50 -6.42 5.31
CA ILE A 61 -9.40 -7.88 5.23
C ILE A 61 -10.52 -8.56 6.05
N GLU A 62 -11.00 -7.87 7.09
CA GLU A 62 -12.09 -8.39 7.94
C GLU A 62 -13.47 -8.28 7.27
N ILE A 63 -13.59 -7.52 6.17
CA ILE A 63 -14.88 -7.27 5.51
C ILE A 63 -15.47 -8.57 4.93
N SER A 64 -14.67 -9.30 4.12
CA SER A 64 -15.20 -10.48 3.42
C SER A 64 -14.07 -11.33 2.83
N GLU A 65 -14.45 -12.53 2.39
CA GLU A 65 -13.55 -13.43 1.68
C GLU A 65 -12.96 -12.78 0.42
N SER A 66 -13.73 -11.90 -0.26
CA SER A 66 -13.22 -11.24 -1.46
C SER A 66 -12.04 -10.33 -1.15
N PHE A 67 -12.03 -9.67 0.03
CA PHE A 67 -10.88 -8.89 0.49
C PHE A 67 -9.74 -9.78 1.00
N GLU A 68 -10.07 -10.94 1.59
CA GLU A 68 -9.04 -11.90 2.04
C GLU A 68 -8.24 -12.47 0.86
N GLN A 69 -8.89 -12.66 -0.29
CA GLN A 69 -8.25 -13.18 -1.49
C GLN A 69 -7.16 -12.24 -2.01
N LEU A 70 -7.26 -10.93 -1.71
CA LEU A 70 -6.26 -9.96 -2.13
C LEU A 70 -4.93 -10.08 -1.37
N ILE A 71 -4.90 -10.80 -0.23
CA ILE A 71 -3.68 -10.95 0.59
C ILE A 71 -2.55 -11.59 -0.24
N ASP A 72 -2.88 -12.59 -1.04
CA ASP A 72 -1.89 -13.41 -1.75
C ASP A 72 -2.25 -13.60 -3.22
N LEU A 73 -2.87 -12.57 -3.82
CA LEU A 73 -3.35 -12.67 -5.20
C LEU A 73 -2.17 -12.88 -6.16
N PRO A 74 -2.22 -13.94 -7.00
CA PRO A 74 -1.08 -14.27 -7.88
C PRO A 74 -0.64 -13.14 -8.81
N SER A 75 -1.55 -12.26 -9.23
CA SER A 75 -1.22 -11.16 -10.14
C SER A 75 -0.16 -10.21 -9.60
N TRP A 76 0.00 -10.13 -8.28
CA TRP A 76 1.04 -9.25 -7.69
C TRP A 76 1.92 -9.93 -6.65
N LEU A 77 1.56 -11.08 -6.12
CA LEU A 77 2.33 -11.69 -5.03
C LEU A 77 3.78 -11.98 -5.43
N ASP A 78 3.98 -12.45 -6.67
CA ASP A 78 5.32 -12.73 -7.17
C ASP A 78 6.17 -11.44 -7.24
N HIS A 79 5.55 -10.32 -7.67
CA HIS A 79 6.23 -9.02 -7.71
C HIS A 79 6.63 -8.59 -6.30
N ILE A 80 5.71 -8.73 -5.35
CA ILE A 80 5.96 -8.31 -3.95
C ILE A 80 7.09 -9.16 -3.36
N ASN A 81 7.04 -10.48 -3.54
CA ASN A 81 8.12 -11.36 -3.08
C ASN A 81 9.46 -10.99 -3.70
N ARG A 82 9.46 -10.69 -5.00
CA ARG A 82 10.67 -10.28 -5.72
C ARG A 82 11.27 -8.99 -5.15
N TYR A 83 10.41 -8.00 -4.85
CA TYR A 83 10.89 -6.66 -4.46
C TYR A 83 11.13 -6.52 -2.96
N VAL A 84 10.43 -7.27 -2.13
CA VAL A 84 10.66 -7.28 -0.69
C VAL A 84 11.89 -8.15 -0.35
N GLY A 85 12.07 -9.26 -1.07
CA GLY A 85 13.15 -10.21 -0.82
C GLY A 85 12.66 -11.44 -0.06
N SER A 86 13.57 -12.33 0.25
CA SER A 86 13.28 -13.69 0.74
C SER A 86 12.95 -13.79 2.23
N ASP A 87 12.86 -12.68 2.95
CA ASP A 87 12.73 -12.67 4.41
C ASP A 87 11.31 -12.92 4.92
N GLY A 88 10.39 -13.28 4.03
CA GLY A 88 8.98 -13.48 4.36
C GLY A 88 8.22 -12.16 4.37
N LEU A 89 6.90 -12.27 4.25
CA LEU A 89 6.03 -11.11 4.12
C LEU A 89 5.09 -10.93 5.32
N PHE A 90 4.74 -9.69 5.61
CA PHE A 90 3.56 -9.38 6.41
C PHE A 90 2.86 -8.16 5.81
N ILE A 91 1.59 -7.98 6.18
CA ILE A 91 0.83 -6.78 5.82
C ILE A 91 0.81 -5.83 7.02
N ASP A 92 1.43 -4.67 6.86
CA ASP A 92 1.53 -3.65 7.90
C ASP A 92 0.18 -2.95 8.12
N GLU A 93 -0.59 -2.73 7.04
CA GLU A 93 -1.96 -2.22 7.11
C GLU A 93 -2.69 -2.50 5.79
N ALA A 94 -4.01 -2.62 5.91
CA ALA A 94 -4.89 -2.78 4.75
C ALA A 94 -6.12 -1.87 4.96
N PHE A 95 -6.38 -0.98 4.00
CA PHE A 95 -7.48 -0.04 4.11
C PHE A 95 -8.01 0.34 2.72
N VAL A 96 -9.25 0.83 2.67
CA VAL A 96 -9.80 1.45 1.46
C VAL A 96 -9.85 2.95 1.66
N ASN A 97 -9.36 3.67 0.67
CA ASN A 97 -9.51 5.11 0.58
C ASN A 97 -10.75 5.39 -0.28
N VAL A 98 -11.78 5.96 0.34
CA VAL A 98 -13.02 6.37 -0.35
C VAL A 98 -13.06 7.88 -0.34
N ARG A 99 -12.97 8.48 -1.51
CA ARG A 99 -12.81 9.94 -1.62
C ARG A 99 -13.81 10.53 -2.60
N GLY A 100 -14.65 11.41 -2.07
CA GLY A 100 -15.54 12.23 -2.89
C GLY A 100 -14.83 13.47 -3.43
N LYS A 101 -15.61 14.43 -3.89
CA LYS A 101 -15.11 15.69 -4.45
C LYS A 101 -14.24 16.43 -3.44
N GLY A 102 -13.18 17.01 -3.90
CA GLY A 102 -12.16 17.64 -3.04
C GLY A 102 -11.14 16.60 -2.57
N GLY A 103 -10.49 16.89 -1.48
CA GLY A 103 -9.52 15.98 -0.88
C GLY A 103 -8.32 15.69 -1.77
N GLU A 104 -7.17 15.74 -1.21
CA GLU A 104 -5.92 15.40 -1.89
C GLU A 104 -4.92 14.95 -0.83
N THR A 105 -3.84 14.35 -1.28
CA THR A 105 -2.75 13.97 -0.40
C THR A 105 -1.51 14.73 -0.86
N ARG A 106 -0.94 15.51 0.05
CA ARG A 106 0.27 16.27 -0.23
C ARG A 106 1.44 15.34 -0.59
N LEU A 107 2.43 15.91 -1.26
CA LEU A 107 3.66 15.18 -1.55
C LEU A 107 4.32 14.72 -0.24
N HIS A 108 4.66 13.44 -0.18
CA HIS A 108 5.28 12.87 1.01
C HIS A 108 6.22 11.73 0.65
N SER A 109 6.89 11.18 1.67
CA SER A 109 7.89 10.13 1.55
C SER A 109 9.19 10.68 0.92
N GLY A 110 9.78 9.98 -0.02
CA GLY A 110 11.05 10.36 -0.63
C GLY A 110 12.25 9.68 0.02
N ALA A 111 13.18 9.20 -0.81
CA ALA A 111 14.33 8.40 -0.36
C ALA A 111 15.26 9.19 0.59
N HIS A 112 15.26 10.52 0.49
CA HIS A 112 16.09 11.36 1.34
C HIS A 112 15.82 11.15 2.85
N LYS A 113 14.66 10.63 3.22
CA LYS A 113 14.30 10.39 4.63
C LYS A 113 15.01 9.16 5.23
N ARG A 114 15.61 8.33 4.39
CA ARG A 114 16.45 7.18 4.77
C ARG A 114 15.87 6.31 5.89
N ARG A 115 14.59 6.05 5.83
CA ARG A 115 13.92 5.16 6.80
C ARG A 115 14.13 3.71 6.40
N VAL A 116 14.69 2.91 7.29
CA VAL A 116 14.92 1.48 7.02
C VAL A 116 13.60 0.78 6.65
N ARG A 117 12.53 1.10 7.37
CA ARG A 117 11.22 0.50 7.16
C ARG A 117 10.67 0.70 5.75
N THR A 118 10.99 1.82 5.09
CA THR A 118 10.47 2.11 3.76
C THR A 118 11.56 2.13 2.69
N GLN A 119 12.77 1.65 3.02
CA GLN A 119 13.92 1.74 2.12
C GLN A 119 13.68 1.07 0.76
N PHE A 120 14.30 1.61 -0.27
CA PHE A 120 14.58 0.89 -1.51
C PHE A 120 16.02 0.41 -1.45
N ARG A 121 16.22 -0.86 -1.76
CA ARG A 121 17.57 -1.42 -1.78
C ARG A 121 17.68 -2.50 -2.83
N PHE A 122 18.72 -2.41 -3.65
CA PHE A 122 19.14 -3.46 -4.56
C PHE A 122 20.59 -3.75 -4.25
N HIS A 123 20.89 -4.99 -3.90
CA HIS A 123 22.23 -5.36 -3.45
C HIS A 123 22.44 -6.86 -3.70
N ASN A 124 23.62 -7.22 -4.20
CA ASN A 124 23.95 -8.60 -4.54
C ASN A 124 22.91 -9.24 -5.46
N ASN A 125 22.45 -8.47 -6.44
CA ASN A 125 21.47 -8.92 -7.45
C ASN A 125 20.09 -9.25 -6.86
N GLU A 126 19.77 -8.72 -5.70
CA GLU A 126 18.47 -8.90 -5.04
C GLU A 126 17.87 -7.56 -4.63
N PHE A 127 16.55 -7.43 -4.80
CA PHE A 127 15.81 -6.35 -4.17
C PHE A 127 15.58 -6.68 -2.69
N ARG A 128 15.63 -5.67 -1.86
CA ARG A 128 15.32 -5.77 -0.43
C ARG A 128 14.64 -4.48 0.02
N CYS A 129 13.45 -4.24 -0.54
CA CYS A 129 12.68 -3.05 -0.21
C CYS A 129 12.02 -3.21 1.16
N GLY A 130 11.87 -2.11 1.87
CA GLY A 130 11.29 -2.15 3.20
C GLY A 130 9.77 -2.20 3.22
N GLN A 131 9.10 -1.55 2.26
CA GLN A 131 7.65 -1.56 2.17
C GLN A 131 7.23 -1.35 0.73
N ILE A 132 6.35 -2.23 0.25
CA ILE A 132 5.71 -2.16 -1.07
C ILE A 132 4.23 -1.91 -0.85
N VAL A 133 3.73 -0.95 -1.61
CA VAL A 133 2.33 -0.56 -1.52
C VAL A 133 1.59 -1.00 -2.78
N UNK A 134 0.28 -1.65 -2.83
CA UNK A 134 -0.46 -1.95 -3.67
C UNK A 134 -1.52 -1.19 -3.55
N LEU A 135 -1.85 -0.51 -4.51
CA LEU A 135 -3.11 0.21 -4.64
C LEU A 135 -3.95 -0.45 -5.73
N LEU A 136 -5.07 -1.03 -5.37
CA LEU A 136 -6.02 -1.62 -6.32
C LEU A 136 -7.13 -0.60 -6.60
N ALA A 137 -7.33 -0.25 -7.86
CA ALA A 137 -8.43 0.62 -8.28
C ALA A 137 -9.76 -0.16 -8.23
N LEU A 138 -10.68 0.26 -7.37
CA LEU A 138 -12.04 -0.32 -7.31
C LEU A 138 -13.03 0.46 -8.18
N THR A 139 -12.62 1.66 -8.63
CA THR A 139 -13.33 2.50 -9.59
C THR A 139 -12.30 3.02 -10.60
N ASP A 140 -12.75 3.41 -11.78
CA ASP A 140 -11.85 4.03 -12.75
C ASP A 140 -11.25 5.31 -12.17
N ILE A 141 -10.00 5.56 -12.51
CA ILE A 141 -9.23 6.73 -12.07
C ILE A 141 -8.63 7.40 -13.30
N SER A 142 -9.36 8.39 -13.80
CA SER A 142 -8.98 9.19 -14.95
C SER A 142 -8.69 10.63 -14.53
N LEU A 143 -8.44 11.50 -15.49
CA LEU A 143 -8.19 12.90 -15.21
C LEU A 143 -9.35 13.52 -14.41
N GLY A 144 -9.02 14.15 -13.30
CA GLY A 144 -10.00 14.77 -12.41
C GLY A 144 -10.56 13.83 -11.34
N ASP A 145 -10.18 12.55 -11.34
CA ASP A 145 -10.62 11.61 -10.30
C ASP A 145 -9.70 11.60 -9.07
N GLY A 146 -8.62 12.39 -9.11
CA GLY A 146 -7.72 12.49 -7.97
C GLY A 146 -6.75 11.33 -7.88
N GLY A 147 -6.15 10.97 -9.00
CA GLY A 147 -5.23 9.83 -9.10
C GLY A 147 -3.99 9.97 -8.22
N THR A 148 -3.34 8.85 -7.97
CA THR A 148 -2.07 8.84 -7.26
C THR A 148 -1.03 9.55 -8.11
N MET A 149 -0.28 10.46 -7.50
CA MET A 149 0.83 11.15 -8.16
C MET A 149 2.14 10.62 -7.63
N VAL A 150 3.09 10.36 -8.51
CA VAL A 150 4.42 9.87 -8.15
C VAL A 150 5.49 10.72 -8.83
N ILE A 151 6.67 10.82 -8.23
CA ILE A 151 7.86 11.37 -8.89
C ILE A 151 8.76 10.17 -9.22
N PRO A 152 8.76 9.70 -10.48
CA PRO A 152 9.56 8.53 -10.86
C PRO A 152 11.05 8.74 -10.54
N GLY A 153 11.70 7.70 -10.02
CA GLY A 153 13.13 7.75 -9.67
C GLY A 153 13.42 8.37 -8.31
N SER A 154 12.44 9.04 -7.69
CA SER A 154 12.67 9.72 -6.41
C SER A 154 12.95 8.75 -5.26
N HIS A 155 12.59 7.47 -5.41
CA HIS A 155 12.88 6.43 -4.43
C HIS A 155 14.39 6.18 -4.23
N LYS A 156 15.22 6.65 -5.17
CA LYS A 156 16.68 6.51 -5.12
C LYS A 156 17.39 7.86 -4.98
N SER A 157 16.65 8.98 -5.00
CA SER A 157 17.27 10.28 -4.97
C SER A 157 17.94 10.56 -3.61
N SER A 158 19.18 10.98 -3.65
CA SER A 158 19.90 11.46 -2.47
C SER A 158 19.59 12.92 -2.14
N LEU A 159 18.96 13.63 -3.08
CA LEU A 159 18.61 15.04 -2.93
C LEU A 159 17.15 15.20 -2.56
N ILE A 160 16.88 16.20 -1.73
CA ILE A 160 15.52 16.56 -1.35
C ILE A 160 14.88 17.31 -2.52
N HIS A 161 13.72 16.87 -2.98
CA HIS A 161 12.97 17.62 -3.99
C HIS A 161 12.55 18.97 -3.38
N PRO A 162 12.76 20.10 -4.07
CA PRO A 162 12.46 21.43 -3.50
C PRO A 162 11.02 21.57 -2.96
N ALA A 163 10.04 20.92 -3.58
CA ALA A 163 8.66 20.97 -3.11
C ALA A 163 8.47 20.49 -1.66
N PHE A 164 9.38 19.69 -1.11
CA PHE A 164 9.29 19.28 0.30
C PHE A 164 9.54 20.46 1.26
N ASN A 165 10.21 21.50 0.78
CA ASN A 165 10.52 22.69 1.58
C ASN A 165 9.55 23.85 1.32
N ASP A 166 8.69 23.73 0.30
CA ASP A 166 7.74 24.74 -0.08
C ASP A 166 6.46 24.61 0.77
N GLU A 167 6.09 25.66 1.46
CA GLU A 167 4.89 25.67 2.31
C GLU A 167 3.61 25.45 1.52
N SER A 168 3.54 25.94 0.29
CA SER A 168 2.35 25.73 -0.56
C SER A 168 2.15 24.25 -0.88
N SER A 169 3.24 23.51 -1.05
CA SER A 169 3.21 22.07 -1.32
C SER A 169 2.92 21.24 -0.08
N ARG A 170 3.05 21.82 1.11
CA ARG A 170 2.80 21.10 2.37
C ARG A 170 1.31 20.92 2.66
N ASN A 171 0.48 21.75 2.08
CA ASN A 171 -0.95 21.81 2.41
C ASN A 171 -1.86 21.58 1.20
N GLY A 172 -1.32 21.00 0.14
CA GLY A 172 -2.08 20.86 -1.10
C GLY A 172 -1.86 19.55 -1.80
N SER A 173 -2.35 19.52 -3.01
CA SER A 173 -2.22 18.42 -3.95
C SER A 173 -0.76 18.30 -4.42
N ALA A 174 -0.40 17.13 -4.93
CA ALA A 174 0.87 16.96 -5.63
C ALA A 174 0.81 17.45 -7.10
N GLU A 175 -0.32 18.00 -7.52
CA GLU A 175 -0.47 18.59 -8.87
C GLU A 175 0.45 19.79 -9.06
N GLY A 176 1.00 19.91 -10.26
CA GLY A 176 1.88 21.03 -10.59
C GLY A 176 3.29 20.95 -10.05
N ILE A 177 3.60 19.92 -9.27
CA ILE A 177 4.96 19.71 -8.79
C ILE A 177 5.80 19.16 -9.96
N GLU A 178 6.90 19.81 -10.25
CA GLU A 178 7.79 19.42 -11.35
C GLU A 178 8.24 17.97 -11.19
N GLY A 179 8.16 17.20 -12.26
CA GLY A 179 8.52 15.78 -12.24
C GLY A 179 7.44 14.85 -11.72
N ALA A 180 6.35 15.37 -11.12
CA ALA A 180 5.26 14.53 -10.66
C ALA A 180 4.34 14.17 -11.83
N ILE A 181 3.94 12.91 -11.90
CA ILE A 181 2.99 12.42 -12.90
C ILE A 181 1.79 11.78 -12.19
N GLU A 182 0.60 11.96 -12.76
CA GLU A 182 -0.61 11.30 -12.26
C GLU A 182 -0.73 9.92 -12.91
N VAL A 183 -0.97 8.91 -12.08
CA VAL A 183 -1.16 7.54 -12.56
C VAL A 183 -2.65 7.28 -12.74
N HIS A 184 -3.05 7.04 -13.98
CA HIS A 184 -4.44 6.69 -14.32
C HIS A 184 -4.58 5.17 -14.36
N MET A 185 -5.75 4.66 -13.96
CA MET A 185 -6.02 3.22 -13.85
C MET A 185 -7.48 2.92 -14.17
N GLU A 186 -7.73 1.78 -14.80
CA GLU A 186 -9.08 1.25 -14.89
C GLU A 186 -9.40 0.43 -13.63
N ALA A 187 -10.67 0.25 -13.33
CA ALA A 187 -11.09 -0.59 -12.21
C ALA A 187 -10.56 -2.02 -12.42
N GLY A 188 -9.82 -2.51 -11.45
CA GLY A 188 -9.12 -3.80 -11.54
C GLY A 188 -7.63 -3.70 -11.77
N ASP A 189 -7.12 -2.52 -12.16
CA ASP A 189 -5.68 -2.29 -12.24
C ASP A 189 -5.08 -2.12 -10.86
N ALA A 190 -3.82 -2.49 -10.71
CA ALA A 190 -3.09 -2.29 -9.46
C ALA A 190 -1.81 -1.48 -9.69
N LEU A 191 -1.64 -0.43 -8.91
CA LEU A 191 -0.39 0.34 -8.87
C LEU A 191 0.46 -0.21 -7.72
N LEU A 192 1.64 -0.70 -8.06
CA LEU A 192 2.60 -1.23 -7.10
C LEU A 192 3.80 -0.30 -7.04
N PHE A 193 4.16 0.15 -5.82
CA PHE A 193 5.31 1.05 -5.68
C PHE A 193 6.01 0.85 -4.33
N VAL A 194 7.30 1.22 -4.31
CA VAL A 194 8.06 1.23 -3.05
C VAL A 194 7.70 2.49 -2.25
N ASP A 195 7.41 2.32 -0.96
CA ASP A 195 6.86 3.40 -0.13
C ASP A 195 7.77 4.65 -0.05
N CYS A 196 9.07 4.50 -0.29
CA CYS A 196 9.96 5.66 -0.26
C CYS A 196 9.92 6.51 -1.54
N ILE A 197 9.18 6.14 -2.58
CA ILE A 197 8.98 7.04 -3.72
C ILE A 197 8.26 8.31 -3.23
N ALA A 198 8.63 9.46 -3.75
CA ALA A 198 7.89 10.69 -3.45
C ALA A 198 6.54 10.62 -4.13
N HIS A 199 5.45 10.68 -3.35
CA HIS A 199 4.11 10.49 -3.89
C HIS A 199 3.08 11.31 -3.13
N GLY A 200 1.92 11.45 -3.74
CA GLY A 200 0.76 12.13 -3.18
C GLY A 200 -0.47 11.81 -4.02
N SER A 201 -1.40 12.73 -4.13
CA SER A 201 -2.51 12.57 -5.06
C SER A 201 -2.96 13.90 -5.63
N ALA A 202 -3.57 13.83 -6.81
CA ALA A 202 -4.29 14.94 -7.40
C ALA A 202 -5.58 15.20 -6.60
N LYS A 203 -6.16 16.37 -6.78
CA LYS A 203 -7.44 16.74 -6.19
C LYS A 203 -8.58 16.14 -7.03
N ARG A 204 -9.56 15.53 -6.35
CA ARG A 204 -10.73 15.01 -7.06
C ARG A 204 -11.67 16.16 -7.42
N ARG A 205 -12.04 16.23 -8.70
CA ARG A 205 -12.95 17.25 -9.26
C ARG A 205 -14.25 16.65 -9.79
N ASN A 206 -14.18 15.39 -10.23
CA ASN A 206 -15.33 14.69 -10.82
C ASN A 206 -16.33 14.28 -9.74
N ASP A 207 -17.58 14.08 -10.14
CA ASP A 207 -18.63 13.62 -9.23
C ASP A 207 -18.46 12.14 -8.89
N GLY A 208 -19.17 11.69 -7.85
CA GLY A 208 -19.07 10.32 -7.35
C GLY A 208 -17.92 10.14 -6.38
N ASP A 209 -17.53 8.90 -6.16
CA ASP A 209 -16.39 8.60 -5.29
C ASP A 209 -15.32 7.80 -6.03
N ARG A 210 -14.09 8.00 -5.58
CA ARG A 210 -12.94 7.21 -5.99
C ARG A 210 -12.67 6.23 -4.87
N ARG A 211 -12.58 4.95 -5.22
CA ARG A 211 -12.32 3.88 -4.25
C ARG A 211 -11.02 3.16 -4.61
N VAL A 212 -10.11 3.11 -3.66
CA VAL A 212 -8.81 2.44 -3.85
C VAL A 212 -8.54 1.58 -2.63
N ALA A 213 -8.39 0.27 -2.83
CA ALA A 213 -7.96 -0.63 -1.76
C ALA A 213 -6.44 -0.62 -1.69
N ILE A 214 -5.91 -0.48 -0.49
CA ILE A 214 -4.48 -0.30 -0.26
C ILE A 214 -4.00 -1.38 0.69
N TYR A 215 -2.99 -2.15 0.23
CA TYR A 215 -2.33 -3.18 1.02
C TYR A 215 -0.85 -2.82 1.09
N ARG A 216 -0.31 -2.73 2.29
CA ARG A 216 1.10 -2.39 2.50
C ARG A 216 1.86 -3.62 2.96
N TYR A 217 2.67 -4.17 2.07
CA TYR A 217 3.47 -5.36 2.32
C TYR A 217 4.88 -4.96 2.73
N GLY A 218 5.45 -5.72 3.65
CA GLY A 218 6.84 -5.54 4.04
C GLY A 218 7.48 -6.85 4.45
N PRO A 219 8.81 -6.86 4.61
CA PRO A 219 9.48 -8.02 5.17
C PRO A 219 9.15 -8.16 6.66
N HIS A 220 9.21 -9.36 7.19
CA HIS A 220 8.88 -9.60 8.60
C HIS A 220 9.63 -8.66 9.56
N TRP A 221 10.86 -8.29 9.25
CA TRP A 221 11.63 -7.38 10.10
C TRP A 221 11.16 -5.93 10.03
N GLY A 222 10.35 -5.59 9.03
CA GLY A 222 9.90 -4.20 8.79
C GLY A 222 8.64 -3.79 9.54
N HIS A 223 8.03 -4.70 10.29
CA HIS A 223 6.79 -4.44 11.01
C HIS A 223 6.98 -3.35 12.07
N SER A 224 6.26 -2.26 11.99
CA SER A 224 6.43 -1.18 12.95
C SER A 224 5.40 -0.06 12.95
N ARG A 225 4.42 -0.06 12.04
CA ARG A 225 3.58 1.14 11.91
C ARG A 225 2.39 1.14 12.86
N TYR A 226 1.55 0.14 12.77
CA TYR A 226 0.32 0.05 13.57
C TYR A 226 0.24 -1.33 14.20
N GLY A 227 -0.33 -1.40 15.35
CA GLY A 227 -0.49 -2.67 16.05
C GLY A 227 -1.73 -3.43 15.59
N TYR A 228 -1.84 -3.73 14.29
CA TYR A 228 -2.98 -4.48 13.79
C TYR A 228 -2.94 -5.92 14.31
N GLU A 229 -4.00 -6.31 14.99
CA GLU A 229 -4.18 -7.69 15.46
C GLU A 229 -5.38 -8.30 14.73
N PRO A 230 -5.14 -9.30 13.86
CA PRO A 230 -6.24 -9.99 13.19
C PRO A 230 -7.18 -10.66 14.19
N SER A 231 -8.48 -10.61 13.94
CA SER A 231 -9.45 -11.25 14.83
C SER A 231 -9.30 -12.78 14.81
N ALA A 232 -9.70 -13.42 15.90
CA ALA A 232 -9.69 -14.89 15.99
C ALA A 232 -10.56 -15.52 14.88
N SER A 233 -11.65 -14.87 14.51
CA SER A 233 -12.54 -15.35 13.43
C SER A 233 -11.87 -15.28 12.07
N LEU A 234 -11.16 -14.19 11.78
CA LEU A 234 -10.38 -14.08 10.55
C LEU A 234 -9.31 -15.18 10.50
N LEU A 235 -8.54 -15.32 11.57
CA LEU A 235 -7.46 -16.31 11.62
C LEU A 235 -7.96 -17.74 11.40
N LYS A 236 -9.18 -18.06 11.83
CA LYS A 236 -9.75 -19.39 11.64
C LYS A 236 -10.04 -19.73 10.18
N ARG A 237 -10.43 -18.75 9.38
CA ARG A 237 -10.81 -19.01 7.99
C ARG A 237 -9.68 -18.76 6.98
N LEU A 238 -8.59 -18.10 7.40
CA LEU A 238 -7.44 -17.90 6.51
C LEU A 238 -6.65 -19.20 6.30
N THR A 239 -6.13 -19.38 5.12
CA THR A 239 -5.16 -20.45 4.81
C THR A 239 -3.86 -20.25 5.59
N UNK A 240 -3.17 -20.99 5.61
CA UNK A 240 -2.02 -20.93 6.23
C UNK A 240 -1.16 -19.98 5.74
N GLU A 241 -1.04 -20.05 4.44
CA GLU A 241 -0.14 -19.11 3.80
C GLU A 241 -0.59 -17.66 4.07
N ARG A 242 -1.87 -17.38 3.99
CA ARG A 242 -2.40 -16.06 4.31
C ARG A 242 -2.13 -15.67 5.76
N ARG A 243 -2.20 -16.62 6.69
CA ARG A 243 -1.88 -16.34 8.10
C ARG A 243 -0.44 -15.87 8.27
N LYS A 244 0.50 -16.48 7.54
CA LYS A 244 1.90 -16.06 7.61
C LYS A 244 2.09 -14.62 7.19
N ILE A 245 1.26 -14.15 6.24
CA ILE A 245 1.35 -12.80 5.71
C ILE A 245 0.66 -11.79 6.62
N ILE A 246 -0.46 -12.18 7.24
CA ILE A 246 -1.28 -11.25 8.03
C ILE A 246 -0.85 -11.16 9.50
N GLN A 247 -0.25 -12.22 10.06
CA GLN A 247 0.24 -12.20 11.43
C GLN A 247 1.71 -11.80 11.46
N PRO A 248 2.05 -10.69 12.10
CA PRO A 248 3.46 -10.37 12.27
C PRO A 248 4.15 -11.47 13.09
N LEU A 249 5.42 -11.68 12.86
CA LEU A 249 6.21 -12.59 13.68
C LEU A 249 6.15 -12.12 15.13
N ALA A 250 5.78 -13.03 16.02
CA ALA A 250 5.83 -12.72 17.44
C ALA A 250 7.28 -12.41 17.83
N PRO A 251 7.49 -11.41 18.68
CA PRO A 251 8.84 -11.17 19.18
C PRO A 251 9.40 -12.46 19.77
N ARG A 252 10.62 -12.77 19.44
CA ARG A 252 11.28 -13.92 20.07
C ARG A 252 11.38 -13.64 21.56
N ARG A 253 10.65 -14.40 22.33
CA ARG A 253 10.82 -14.35 23.77
C ARG A 253 12.09 -15.12 24.08
N ASN A 254 12.97 -14.53 24.83
CA ASN A 254 14.08 -15.26 25.38
C ASN A 254 13.48 -16.39 26.20
N SER A 255 13.80 -17.63 25.84
CA SER A 255 13.42 -18.73 26.68
C SER A 255 14.12 -18.57 28.05
N ALA A 256 13.59 -19.19 29.05
CA ALA A 256 14.22 -19.16 30.37
C ALA A 256 15.68 -19.66 30.34
N HIS A 257 16.06 -20.32 29.25
CA HIS A 257 17.40 -20.90 29.08
C HIS A 257 18.24 -20.14 28.03
N SER A 258 17.82 -19.01 27.62
CA SER A 258 18.59 -18.25 26.65
C SER A 258 19.85 -17.66 27.28
N UNK A 259 20.68 -18.13 27.01
CA UNK A 259 21.60 -17.75 27.33
C UNK A 259 22.26 -16.85 26.85
N TYR A 260 21.89 -16.22 26.21
CA TYR A 260 22.51 -15.02 25.72
C TYR A 260 22.51 -14.00 26.84
N GLN A 261 23.38 -14.22 27.78
CA GLN A 261 23.78 -13.14 28.67
C GLN A 261 24.86 -12.36 27.90
N PHE A 262 24.51 -11.19 27.44
CA PHE A 262 25.52 -10.28 26.95
C PHE A 262 26.28 -9.76 28.18
N ASN A 263 27.49 -10.25 28.36
CA ASN A 263 28.41 -9.67 29.32
C ASN A 263 29.00 -8.41 28.76
#